data_9846486ac455f849afd8f9f4fc77fd69
#
_entry.id   9846486ac455f849afd8f9f4fc77fd69
#
_cell.length_a   1.000
_cell.length_b   1.000
_cell.length_c   1.000
_cell.angle_alpha   90.00
_cell.angle_beta   90.00
_cell.angle_gamma   90.00
#
_symmetry.space_group_name_H-M   'P 1'
#
loop_
_entity.id
_entity.type
_entity.pdbx_description
1 polymer ?
#
loop_
_entity_poly.entity_id
_entity_poly.type
_entity_poly.pdbx_seq_one_letter_code
_entity_poly.pdbx_strand_id
1 'polypeptide(L)'
;AYAARAAAQSTVTLQLPARRGNFYDAQGRLLTGLEERWQVVCFPGQGNYDRLYACTDAAGQALLYRSRSRAAPFLLEVSCDPARLGLTGYPTARRYAAVPLCQHLLGYLDSTDHGAAGLEKALDGVLSGTGENSSLVCAVTAQGTLRTGETPNLLRADSGALGVQLTISRPVQRAVEAVAASTMTSGCILVLDTATAAVRASVSVPCYDPEHLADSLQAENSPFLNRALQSYAVGSVFKPVLA
;
A
#
# COMPACT_ATOMS: atom_id res chain seq x y z
N ALA A 1 9.05 -39.63 13.68
CA ALA A 1 7.66 -39.11 13.76
C ALA A 1 7.42 -38.22 15.00
N TYR A 2 7.87 -38.60 16.21
CA TYR A 2 7.67 -37.81 17.44
C TYR A 2 8.45 -36.48 17.43
N ALA A 3 9.73 -36.49 17.01
CA ALA A 3 10.56 -35.28 16.94
C ALA A 3 10.03 -34.25 15.91
N ALA A 4 9.50 -34.72 14.78
CA ALA A 4 8.88 -33.83 13.78
C ALA A 4 7.57 -33.21 14.28
N ARG A 5 6.76 -33.95 15.06
CA ARG A 5 5.56 -33.42 15.72
C ARG A 5 5.89 -32.43 16.83
N ALA A 6 6.91 -32.72 17.66
CA ALA A 6 7.37 -31.79 18.68
C ALA A 6 7.96 -30.50 18.08
N ALA A 7 8.69 -30.59 16.96
CA ALA A 7 9.18 -29.43 16.24
C ALA A 7 8.03 -28.60 15.63
N ALA A 8 7.03 -29.23 15.04
CA ALA A 8 5.86 -28.55 14.47
C ALA A 8 5.00 -27.86 15.56
N GLN A 9 4.98 -28.37 16.80
CA GLN A 9 4.26 -27.74 17.93
C GLN A 9 5.03 -26.57 18.56
N SER A 10 6.30 -26.37 18.20
CA SER A 10 7.17 -25.33 18.75
C SER A 10 7.52 -24.23 17.71
N THR A 11 6.86 -24.22 16.58
CA THR A 11 7.05 -23.21 15.54
C THR A 11 5.75 -22.49 15.18
N VAL A 12 5.84 -21.19 14.95
CA VAL A 12 4.76 -20.35 14.42
C VAL A 12 5.23 -19.71 13.14
N THR A 13 4.42 -19.83 12.10
CA THR A 13 4.68 -19.18 10.81
C THR A 13 3.80 -17.94 10.67
N LEU A 14 4.44 -16.80 10.45
CA LEU A 14 3.78 -15.51 10.21
C LEU A 14 3.98 -15.13 8.74
N GLN A 15 2.89 -14.83 8.04
CA GLN A 15 2.95 -14.38 6.65
C GLN A 15 3.25 -12.89 6.61
N LEU A 16 4.31 -12.50 5.90
CA LEU A 16 4.56 -11.09 5.60
C LEU A 16 3.56 -10.59 4.56
N PRO A 17 3.25 -9.30 4.55
CA PRO A 17 2.41 -8.72 3.49
C PRO A 17 2.95 -9.06 2.10
N ALA A 18 2.04 -9.28 1.16
CA ALA A 18 2.38 -9.58 -0.22
C ALA A 18 3.24 -8.45 -0.81
N ARG A 19 4.28 -8.83 -1.55
CA ARG A 19 5.02 -7.86 -2.35
C ARG A 19 4.25 -7.60 -3.62
N ARG A 20 3.83 -6.35 -3.80
CA ARG A 20 3.17 -5.88 -5.00
C ARG A 20 4.09 -4.92 -5.75
N GLY A 21 4.21 -5.07 -7.07
CA GLY A 21 4.98 -4.17 -7.92
C GLY A 21 4.47 -2.73 -7.84
N ASN A 22 5.37 -1.75 -7.88
CA ASN A 22 5.01 -0.34 -7.80
C ASN A 22 4.74 0.26 -9.17
N PHE A 23 3.95 1.33 -9.20
CA PHE A 23 3.88 2.23 -10.32
C PHE A 23 5.00 3.25 -10.27
N TYR A 24 5.58 3.53 -11.42
CA TYR A 24 6.65 4.51 -11.62
C TYR A 24 6.21 5.56 -12.62
N ASP A 25 6.73 6.76 -12.48
CA ASP A 25 6.56 7.82 -13.46
C ASP A 25 7.47 7.61 -14.70
N ALA A 26 7.35 8.50 -15.69
CA ALA A 26 8.13 8.43 -16.92
C ALA A 26 9.66 8.50 -16.72
N GLN A 27 10.13 8.91 -15.56
CA GLN A 27 11.55 8.96 -15.16
C GLN A 27 11.95 7.87 -14.15
N GLY A 28 11.09 6.88 -13.92
CA GLY A 28 11.35 5.79 -12.99
C GLY A 28 11.21 6.16 -11.51
N ARG A 29 10.58 7.29 -11.18
CA ARG A 29 10.30 7.67 -9.79
C ARG A 29 9.01 7.04 -9.31
N LEU A 30 8.99 6.58 -8.09
CA LEU A 30 7.82 5.93 -7.48
C LEU A 30 6.57 6.85 -7.49
N LEU A 31 5.43 6.28 -7.87
CA LEU A 31 4.09 6.85 -7.69
C LEU A 31 3.34 6.15 -6.55
N THR A 32 3.65 4.87 -6.28
CA THR A 32 3.16 4.10 -5.13
C THR A 32 4.33 3.59 -4.30
N GLY A 33 4.08 3.14 -3.06
CA GLY A 33 5.13 2.61 -2.19
C GLY A 33 6.14 3.66 -1.72
N LEU A 34 5.69 4.90 -1.55
CA LEU A 34 6.54 6.05 -1.24
C LEU A 34 6.95 6.13 0.23
N GLU A 35 6.17 5.54 1.11
CA GLU A 35 6.40 5.60 2.55
C GLU A 35 6.98 4.27 3.03
N GLU A 36 8.21 4.33 3.53
CA GLU A 36 8.82 3.16 4.16
C GLU A 36 8.07 2.76 5.42
N ARG A 37 7.84 1.47 5.57
CA ARG A 37 7.25 0.83 6.72
C ARG A 37 8.05 -0.43 7.05
N TRP A 38 7.84 -0.94 8.24
CA TRP A 38 8.52 -2.13 8.72
C TRP A 38 7.52 -3.07 9.38
N GLN A 39 7.66 -4.36 9.12
CA GLN A 39 6.98 -5.39 9.89
C GLN A 39 7.90 -5.85 11.03
N VAL A 40 7.40 -5.81 12.25
CA VAL A 40 8.10 -6.27 13.44
C VAL A 40 7.36 -7.46 14.02
N VAL A 41 8.08 -8.51 14.41
CA VAL A 41 7.48 -9.62 15.13
C VAL A 41 7.38 -9.25 16.60
N CYS A 42 6.17 -9.23 17.12
CA CYS A 42 5.88 -9.02 18.53
C CYS A 42 5.66 -10.38 19.22
N PHE A 43 6.45 -10.68 20.23
CA PHE A 43 6.32 -11.90 21.02
C PHE A 43 5.63 -11.61 22.35
N PRO A 44 4.79 -12.54 22.88
CA PRO A 44 4.21 -12.43 24.21
C PRO A 44 5.27 -12.20 25.29
N GLY A 45 4.97 -11.35 26.26
CA GLY A 45 5.88 -11.06 27.38
C GLY A 45 7.09 -10.18 27.07
N GLN A 46 7.26 -9.71 25.84
CA GLN A 46 8.28 -8.70 25.51
C GLN A 46 7.87 -7.33 26.04
N GLY A 47 8.76 -6.68 26.80
CA GLY A 47 8.53 -5.36 27.40
C GLY A 47 8.60 -4.16 26.44
N ASN A 48 8.48 -4.38 25.12
CA ASN A 48 8.73 -3.36 24.12
C ASN A 48 7.45 -2.70 23.56
N TYR A 49 6.28 -3.08 24.04
CA TYR A 49 5.00 -2.58 23.51
C TYR A 49 4.85 -1.06 23.61
N ASP A 50 5.33 -0.44 24.68
CA ASP A 50 5.22 1.01 24.86
C ASP A 50 6.05 1.78 23.81
N ARG A 51 7.21 1.24 23.44
CA ARG A 51 8.06 1.84 22.41
C ARG A 51 7.46 1.68 21.02
N LEU A 52 6.85 0.54 20.74
CA LEU A 52 6.17 0.27 19.46
C LEU A 52 4.89 1.09 19.33
N TYR A 53 4.21 1.38 20.45
CA TYR A 53 2.98 2.18 20.46
C TYR A 53 3.15 3.57 19.84
N ALA A 54 4.30 4.20 20.05
CA ALA A 54 4.62 5.51 19.47
C ALA A 54 4.99 5.45 17.97
N CYS A 55 5.30 4.27 17.46
CA CYS A 55 5.77 4.05 16.08
C CYS A 55 4.70 3.44 15.15
N THR A 56 3.49 3.21 15.64
CA THR A 56 2.41 2.62 14.85
C THR A 56 1.19 3.53 14.82
N ASP A 57 0.29 3.29 13.88
CA ASP A 57 -0.97 4.01 13.74
C ASP A 57 -2.05 3.53 14.76
N ALA A 58 -3.25 4.09 14.68
CA ALA A 58 -4.36 3.74 15.55
C ALA A 58 -4.75 2.25 15.43
N ALA A 59 -4.66 1.66 14.25
CA ALA A 59 -4.96 0.24 14.03
C ALA A 59 -3.91 -0.65 14.70
N GLY A 60 -2.63 -0.34 14.55
CA GLY A 60 -1.52 -1.02 15.22
C GLY A 60 -1.57 -0.85 16.74
N GLN A 61 -1.93 0.33 17.24
CA GLN A 61 -2.15 0.59 18.67
C GLN A 61 -3.27 -0.29 19.23
N ALA A 62 -4.39 -0.39 18.52
CA ALA A 62 -5.48 -1.28 18.88
C ALA A 62 -5.08 -2.77 18.83
N LEU A 63 -4.24 -3.15 17.86
CA LEU A 63 -3.68 -4.49 17.77
C LEU A 63 -2.78 -4.79 18.96
N LEU A 64 -1.86 -3.89 19.33
CA LEU A 64 -1.02 -4.02 20.51
C LEU A 64 -1.84 -4.19 21.79
N TYR A 65 -2.87 -3.36 21.96
CA TYR A 65 -3.75 -3.44 23.12
C TYR A 65 -4.45 -4.80 23.23
N ARG A 66 -5.07 -5.26 22.14
CA ARG A 66 -5.78 -6.55 22.09
C ARG A 66 -4.83 -7.76 22.24
N SER A 67 -3.57 -7.59 21.89
CA SER A 67 -2.58 -8.66 21.88
C SER A 67 -1.84 -8.83 23.20
N ARG A 68 -2.11 -8.00 24.21
CA ARG A 68 -1.50 -8.11 25.57
C ARG A 68 -1.74 -9.46 26.24
N SER A 69 -2.86 -10.12 25.94
CA SER A 69 -3.23 -11.43 26.47
C SER A 69 -2.99 -12.58 25.48
N ARG A 70 -2.40 -12.32 24.32
CA ARG A 70 -2.10 -13.37 23.32
C ARG A 70 -0.97 -14.28 23.80
N ALA A 71 -1.12 -15.58 23.49
CA ALA A 71 -0.10 -16.60 23.71
C ALA A 71 0.71 -16.90 22.41
N ALA A 72 0.53 -16.15 21.34
CA ALA A 72 1.20 -16.38 20.05
C ALA A 72 1.82 -15.08 19.52
N PRO A 73 2.97 -15.14 18.83
CA PRO A 73 3.55 -13.97 18.18
C PRO A 73 2.65 -13.46 17.06
N PHE A 74 2.79 -12.17 16.72
CA PHE A 74 2.07 -11.51 15.67
C PHE A 74 2.96 -10.45 14.97
N LEU A 75 2.58 -10.04 13.78
CA LEU A 75 3.22 -8.95 13.05
C LEU A 75 2.57 -7.62 13.40
N LEU A 76 3.41 -6.60 13.52
CA LEU A 76 3.01 -5.21 13.70
C LEU A 76 3.72 -4.33 12.66
N GLU A 77 2.94 -3.52 11.95
CA GLU A 77 3.50 -2.50 11.09
C GLU A 77 3.92 -1.27 11.90
N VAL A 78 5.13 -0.78 11.64
CA VAL A 78 5.69 0.41 12.29
C VAL A 78 6.29 1.37 11.26
N SER A 79 6.26 2.66 11.60
CA SER A 79 6.78 3.75 10.76
C SER A 79 8.22 4.15 11.10
N CYS A 80 8.73 3.74 12.27
CA CYS A 80 10.10 3.99 12.68
C CYS A 80 11.01 2.82 12.33
N ASP A 81 12.32 3.07 12.17
CA ASP A 81 13.32 2.02 12.00
C ASP A 81 13.42 1.16 13.27
N PRO A 82 13.04 -0.13 13.23
CA PRO A 82 13.04 -1.01 14.39
C PRO A 82 14.43 -1.24 14.99
N ALA A 83 15.49 -1.09 14.21
CA ALA A 83 16.87 -1.23 14.68
C ALA A 83 17.21 -0.22 15.79
N ARG A 84 16.61 0.98 15.76
CA ARG A 84 16.74 1.99 16.83
C ARG A 84 16.13 1.55 18.17
N LEU A 85 15.21 0.59 18.11
CA LEU A 85 14.56 0.00 19.27
C LEU A 85 15.22 -1.31 19.71
N GLY A 86 16.29 -1.74 19.00
CA GLY A 86 16.93 -3.04 19.22
C GLY A 86 16.09 -4.22 18.74
N LEU A 87 15.19 -3.98 17.78
CA LEU A 87 14.31 -4.98 17.19
C LEU A 87 14.70 -5.30 15.76
N THR A 88 14.44 -6.54 15.34
CA THR A 88 14.54 -6.92 13.93
C THR A 88 13.28 -6.51 13.20
N GLY A 89 13.44 -5.71 12.15
CA GLY A 89 12.35 -5.32 11.26
C GLY A 89 12.55 -5.85 9.85
N TYR A 90 11.43 -6.07 9.18
CA TYR A 90 11.37 -6.52 7.80
C TYR A 90 10.79 -5.38 6.95
N PRO A 91 11.57 -4.82 6.01
CA PRO A 91 11.14 -3.64 5.27
C PRO A 91 9.92 -3.93 4.40
N THR A 92 8.99 -3.02 4.43
CA THR A 92 7.79 -2.99 3.61
C THR A 92 7.53 -1.54 3.18
N ALA A 93 6.48 -1.30 2.43
CA ALA A 93 6.10 0.04 2.04
C ALA A 93 4.58 0.17 2.05
N ARG A 94 4.10 1.29 2.55
CA ARG A 94 2.69 1.64 2.42
C ARG A 94 2.37 1.89 0.96
N ARG A 95 1.31 1.26 0.44
CA ARG A 95 0.95 1.33 -0.99
C ARG A 95 0.66 2.74 -1.42
N TYR A 96 -0.18 3.45 -0.66
CA TYR A 96 -0.58 4.81 -0.95
C TYR A 96 0.02 5.77 0.07
N ALA A 97 0.48 6.92 -0.39
CA ALA A 97 0.93 8.00 0.48
C ALA A 97 -0.29 8.69 1.13
N ALA A 98 -0.07 9.43 2.21
CA ALA A 98 -1.11 10.23 2.85
C ALA A 98 -1.77 11.25 1.90
N VAL A 99 -1.03 11.70 0.88
CA VAL A 99 -1.56 12.45 -0.27
C VAL A 99 -1.26 11.63 -1.52
N PRO A 100 -2.20 10.76 -1.95
CA PRO A 100 -2.00 9.87 -3.08
C PRO A 100 -1.93 10.68 -4.39
N LEU A 101 -1.08 10.22 -5.30
CA LEU A 101 -0.95 10.79 -6.64
C LEU A 101 -1.74 9.96 -7.64
N CYS A 102 -2.28 10.61 -8.68
CA CYS A 102 -2.99 9.95 -9.79
C CYS A 102 -4.14 9.05 -9.33
N GLN A 103 -4.82 9.40 -8.24
CA GLN A 103 -5.75 8.53 -7.51
C GLN A 103 -6.73 7.76 -8.40
N HIS A 104 -7.48 8.49 -9.26
CA HIS A 104 -8.48 7.88 -10.14
C HIS A 104 -7.88 7.07 -11.30
N LEU A 105 -6.63 7.39 -11.69
CA LEU A 105 -5.92 6.63 -12.72
C LEU A 105 -5.37 5.33 -12.14
N LEU A 106 -4.69 5.40 -11.00
CA LEU A 106 -4.12 4.22 -10.35
C LEU A 106 -5.22 3.32 -9.77
N GLY A 107 -6.22 3.90 -9.12
CA GLY A 107 -7.29 3.16 -8.46
C GLY A 107 -6.94 2.76 -7.04
N TYR A 108 -7.47 1.63 -6.57
CA TYR A 108 -7.29 1.13 -5.21
C TYR A 108 -7.37 -0.41 -5.16
N LEU A 109 -6.92 -0.96 -4.03
CA LEU A 109 -6.99 -2.38 -3.73
C LEU A 109 -8.23 -2.69 -2.87
N ASP A 110 -8.71 -3.91 -2.95
CA ASP A 110 -9.73 -4.43 -2.04
C ASP A 110 -9.08 -4.93 -0.72
N SER A 111 -9.91 -5.46 0.18
CA SER A 111 -9.47 -5.98 1.49
C SER A 111 -8.59 -7.23 1.41
N THR A 112 -8.41 -7.80 0.22
CA THR A 112 -7.57 -8.97 -0.06
C THR A 112 -6.33 -8.63 -0.86
N ASP A 113 -5.97 -7.34 -0.95
CA ASP A 113 -4.84 -6.78 -1.68
C ASP A 113 -4.91 -6.99 -3.21
N HIS A 114 -6.09 -7.26 -3.78
CA HIS A 114 -6.32 -7.32 -5.22
C HIS A 114 -6.78 -5.97 -5.78
N GLY A 115 -6.42 -5.70 -7.02
CA GLY A 115 -6.81 -4.48 -7.71
C GLY A 115 -8.33 -4.39 -7.93
N ALA A 116 -9.00 -3.44 -7.28
CA ALA A 116 -10.46 -3.25 -7.36
C ALA A 116 -10.86 -2.24 -8.43
N ALA A 117 -10.02 -1.23 -8.69
CA ALA A 117 -10.30 -0.17 -9.67
C ALA A 117 -9.03 0.30 -10.37
N GLY A 118 -9.20 1.07 -11.45
CA GLY A 118 -8.12 1.74 -12.19
C GLY A 118 -7.06 0.79 -12.74
N LEU A 119 -5.82 1.27 -12.80
CA LEU A 119 -4.66 0.49 -13.24
C LEU A 119 -4.29 -0.63 -12.26
N GLU A 120 -4.60 -0.48 -10.97
CA GLU A 120 -4.45 -1.55 -9.99
C GLU A 120 -5.22 -2.79 -10.43
N LYS A 121 -6.48 -2.61 -10.88
CA LYS A 121 -7.32 -3.70 -11.38
C LYS A 121 -6.86 -4.19 -12.73
N ALA A 122 -6.57 -3.28 -13.66
CA ALA A 122 -6.23 -3.65 -15.03
C ALA A 122 -4.92 -4.43 -15.13
N LEU A 123 -3.99 -4.20 -14.20
CA LEU A 123 -2.65 -4.78 -14.18
C LEU A 123 -2.42 -5.68 -12.94
N ASP A 124 -3.50 -6.14 -12.30
CA ASP A 124 -3.43 -6.89 -11.05
C ASP A 124 -2.47 -8.08 -11.13
N GLY A 125 -2.61 -8.93 -12.15
CA GLY A 125 -1.76 -10.09 -12.31
C GLY A 125 -0.27 -9.78 -12.55
N VAL A 126 0.06 -8.63 -13.15
CA VAL A 126 1.45 -8.18 -13.33
C VAL A 126 2.02 -7.67 -12.01
N LEU A 127 1.23 -6.88 -11.28
CA LEU A 127 1.63 -6.25 -10.04
C LEU A 127 1.72 -7.22 -8.87
N SER A 128 0.83 -8.22 -8.79
CA SER A 128 0.82 -9.24 -7.73
C SER A 128 1.73 -10.43 -8.02
N GLY A 129 2.02 -10.70 -9.30
CA GLY A 129 2.74 -11.90 -9.71
C GLY A 129 2.00 -13.18 -9.32
N THR A 130 2.69 -14.14 -8.73
CA THR A 130 2.09 -15.41 -8.26
C THR A 130 1.28 -15.27 -6.97
N GLY A 131 1.36 -14.11 -6.30
CA GLY A 131 0.75 -13.88 -5.00
C GLY A 131 1.42 -14.62 -3.83
N GLU A 132 2.57 -15.27 -4.07
CA GLU A 132 3.33 -15.92 -3.00
C GLU A 132 3.92 -14.92 -2.03
N ASN A 133 3.72 -15.16 -0.73
CA ASN A 133 4.18 -14.31 0.34
C ASN A 133 5.41 -14.89 1.03
N SER A 134 6.36 -14.03 1.34
CA SER A 134 7.44 -14.38 2.26
C SER A 134 6.86 -14.66 3.65
N SER A 135 7.46 -15.56 4.38
CA SER A 135 7.01 -15.93 5.71
C SER A 135 8.16 -15.92 6.72
N LEU A 136 7.79 -15.72 7.98
CA LEU A 136 8.70 -15.77 9.10
C LEU A 136 8.37 -17.00 9.93
N VAL A 137 9.32 -17.91 10.07
CA VAL A 137 9.21 -19.08 10.92
C VAL A 137 9.88 -18.78 12.26
N CYS A 138 9.09 -18.74 13.32
CA CYS A 138 9.54 -18.42 14.67
C CYS A 138 9.53 -19.69 15.53
N ALA A 139 10.66 -20.06 16.10
CA ALA A 139 10.73 -21.10 17.11
C ALA A 139 10.27 -20.52 18.46
N VAL A 140 9.17 -21.06 19.02
CA VAL A 140 8.54 -20.51 20.20
C VAL A 140 8.49 -21.53 21.34
N THR A 141 8.35 -21.03 22.56
CA THR A 141 8.03 -21.83 23.77
C THR A 141 6.53 -22.13 23.82
N ALA A 142 6.10 -22.92 24.74
CA ALA A 142 4.67 -23.18 25.00
C ALA A 142 3.89 -21.90 25.36
N GLN A 143 4.57 -20.87 25.88
CA GLN A 143 4.00 -19.56 26.19
C GLN A 143 4.02 -18.59 25.01
N GLY A 144 4.47 -19.03 23.81
CA GLY A 144 4.55 -18.20 22.61
C GLY A 144 5.70 -17.20 22.57
N THR A 145 6.63 -17.25 23.54
CA THR A 145 7.84 -16.42 23.54
C THR A 145 8.89 -17.00 22.60
N LEU A 146 9.76 -16.17 22.06
CA LEU A 146 10.88 -16.64 21.23
C LEU A 146 11.80 -17.53 22.08
N ARG A 147 12.23 -18.68 21.55
CA ARG A 147 13.17 -19.57 22.22
C ARG A 147 14.54 -18.89 22.34
N THR A 148 15.19 -19.08 23.46
CA THR A 148 16.52 -18.48 23.75
C THR A 148 17.53 -18.90 22.68
N GLY A 149 18.23 -17.91 22.13
CA GLY A 149 19.24 -18.11 21.09
C GLY A 149 18.68 -18.27 19.66
N GLU A 150 17.36 -18.28 19.49
CA GLU A 150 16.71 -18.34 18.18
C GLU A 150 16.38 -16.94 17.66
N THR A 151 16.30 -16.82 16.33
CA THR A 151 15.82 -15.64 15.63
C THR A 151 14.75 -16.06 14.61
N PRO A 152 13.77 -15.19 14.28
CA PRO A 152 12.83 -15.48 13.23
C PRO A 152 13.55 -15.78 11.90
N ASN A 153 13.26 -16.94 11.31
CA ASN A 153 13.84 -17.36 10.03
C ASN A 153 12.96 -16.84 8.88
N LEU A 154 13.52 -15.99 8.03
CA LEU A 154 12.83 -15.43 6.86
C LEU A 154 12.91 -16.42 5.70
N LEU A 155 11.77 -17.00 5.34
CA LEU A 155 11.59 -17.75 4.09
C LEU A 155 11.11 -16.76 3.02
N ARG A 156 11.99 -16.40 2.10
CA ARG A 156 11.69 -15.49 1.01
C ARG A 156 10.92 -16.23 -0.09
N ALA A 157 9.79 -15.65 -0.50
CA ALA A 157 9.13 -16.02 -1.75
C ALA A 157 9.45 -14.98 -2.82
N ASP A 158 9.66 -15.44 -4.04
CA ASP A 158 9.73 -14.59 -5.22
C ASP A 158 8.39 -14.67 -5.95
N SER A 159 7.56 -13.67 -5.71
CA SER A 159 6.25 -13.58 -6.35
C SER A 159 6.34 -13.28 -7.85
N GLY A 160 7.50 -12.90 -8.37
CA GLY A 160 7.62 -12.41 -9.75
C GLY A 160 6.84 -11.11 -10.02
N ALA A 161 6.41 -10.41 -8.97
CA ALA A 161 5.68 -9.15 -9.08
C ALA A 161 6.54 -8.09 -9.79
N LEU A 162 6.01 -7.48 -10.84
CA LEU A 162 6.70 -6.49 -11.65
C LEU A 162 6.15 -5.09 -11.41
N GLY A 163 7.05 -4.10 -11.40
CA GLY A 163 6.66 -2.71 -11.42
C GLY A 163 6.25 -2.25 -12.83
N VAL A 164 5.41 -1.23 -12.90
CA VAL A 164 4.90 -0.68 -14.16
C VAL A 164 5.29 0.79 -14.29
N GLN A 165 5.98 1.14 -15.37
CA GLN A 165 6.32 2.51 -15.70
C GLN A 165 5.21 3.14 -16.54
N LEU A 166 4.74 4.31 -16.10
CA LEU A 166 3.70 5.10 -16.77
C LEU A 166 4.32 6.29 -17.53
N THR A 167 3.54 6.90 -18.41
CA THR A 167 3.91 8.15 -19.09
C THR A 167 3.74 9.39 -18.22
N ILE A 168 3.13 9.25 -17.05
CA ILE A 168 2.91 10.32 -16.06
C ILE A 168 4.24 10.96 -15.65
N SER A 169 4.25 12.28 -15.53
CA SER A 169 5.35 13.04 -14.95
C SER A 169 4.99 13.44 -13.52
N ARG A 170 5.64 12.83 -12.52
CA ARG A 170 5.36 13.09 -11.10
C ARG A 170 5.38 14.58 -10.72
N PRO A 171 6.32 15.43 -11.18
CA PRO A 171 6.28 16.86 -10.89
C PRO A 171 5.07 17.56 -11.49
N VAL A 172 4.74 17.24 -12.76
CA VAL A 172 3.59 17.83 -13.44
C VAL A 172 2.29 17.38 -12.76
N GLN A 173 2.16 16.10 -12.43
CA GLN A 173 1.00 15.57 -11.71
C GLN A 173 0.77 16.30 -10.39
N ARG A 174 1.82 16.46 -9.57
CA ARG A 174 1.73 17.19 -8.30
C ARG A 174 1.29 18.64 -8.47
N ALA A 175 1.84 19.33 -9.46
CA ALA A 175 1.47 20.71 -9.75
C ALA A 175 -0.01 20.82 -10.18
N VAL A 176 -0.46 19.91 -11.04
CA VAL A 176 -1.86 19.88 -11.52
C VAL A 176 -2.82 19.51 -10.39
N GLU A 177 -2.48 18.57 -9.51
CA GLU A 177 -3.28 18.22 -8.34
C GLU A 177 -3.43 19.41 -7.37
N ALA A 178 -2.34 20.15 -7.13
CA ALA A 178 -2.38 21.34 -6.29
C ALA A 178 -3.29 22.43 -6.89
N VAL A 179 -3.22 22.65 -8.21
CA VAL A 179 -4.11 23.58 -8.91
C VAL A 179 -5.56 23.10 -8.83
N ALA A 180 -5.84 21.83 -9.12
CA ALA A 180 -7.18 21.28 -9.06
C ALA A 180 -7.79 21.41 -7.67
N ALA A 181 -7.03 21.10 -6.61
CA ALA A 181 -7.48 21.20 -5.23
C ALA A 181 -7.83 22.66 -4.80
N SER A 182 -7.15 23.65 -5.39
CA SER A 182 -7.37 25.05 -5.05
C SER A 182 -8.45 25.75 -5.89
N THR A 183 -8.76 25.21 -7.09
CA THR A 183 -9.60 25.92 -8.08
C THR A 183 -10.88 25.19 -8.46
N MET A 184 -10.98 23.87 -8.19
CA MET A 184 -12.07 23.03 -8.66
C MET A 184 -12.76 22.29 -7.51
N THR A 185 -14.08 22.29 -7.50
CA THR A 185 -14.88 21.43 -6.63
C THR A 185 -15.24 20.10 -7.31
N SER A 186 -15.37 20.11 -8.64
CA SER A 186 -15.66 18.92 -9.46
C SER A 186 -15.17 19.15 -10.89
N GLY A 187 -14.52 18.13 -11.44
CA GLY A 187 -14.01 18.17 -12.81
C GLY A 187 -12.76 17.31 -13.01
N CYS A 188 -12.08 17.50 -14.13
CA CYS A 188 -10.81 16.84 -14.42
C CYS A 188 -9.85 17.76 -15.17
N ILE A 189 -8.56 17.49 -15.01
CA ILE A 189 -7.48 18.12 -15.78
C ILE A 189 -6.62 17.01 -16.37
N LEU A 190 -6.41 17.06 -17.68
CA LEU A 190 -5.49 16.20 -18.42
C LEU A 190 -4.38 17.06 -19.03
N VAL A 191 -3.14 16.61 -18.87
CA VAL A 191 -1.97 17.21 -19.54
C VAL A 191 -1.38 16.17 -20.48
N LEU A 192 -1.34 16.51 -21.76
CA LEU A 192 -0.80 15.65 -22.80
C LEU A 192 0.43 16.29 -23.44
N ASP A 193 1.37 15.46 -23.79
CA ASP A 193 2.51 15.83 -24.63
C ASP A 193 2.03 15.95 -26.07
N THR A 194 2.23 17.11 -26.71
CA THR A 194 1.70 17.39 -28.03
C THR A 194 2.38 16.59 -29.15
N ALA A 195 3.62 16.17 -28.95
CA ALA A 195 4.37 15.41 -29.96
C ALA A 195 4.06 13.91 -29.92
N THR A 196 3.81 13.37 -28.72
CA THR A 196 3.69 11.93 -28.51
C THR A 196 2.29 11.49 -28.07
N ALA A 197 1.40 12.44 -27.78
CA ALA A 197 0.10 12.21 -27.14
C ALA A 197 0.19 11.49 -25.77
N ALA A 198 1.38 11.41 -25.17
CA ALA A 198 1.56 10.78 -23.86
C ALA A 198 0.88 11.61 -22.79
N VAL A 199 0.11 10.94 -21.91
CA VAL A 199 -0.52 11.56 -20.75
C VAL A 199 0.56 11.84 -19.70
N ARG A 200 0.80 13.12 -19.41
CA ARG A 200 1.78 13.60 -18.42
C ARG A 200 1.19 13.85 -17.06
N ALA A 201 -0.10 14.19 -17.00
CA ALA A 201 -0.87 14.27 -15.77
C ALA A 201 -2.34 13.92 -16.04
N SER A 202 -2.99 13.31 -15.04
CA SER A 202 -4.42 13.00 -15.05
C SER A 202 -4.97 13.19 -13.65
N VAL A 203 -5.84 14.19 -13.49
CA VAL A 203 -6.44 14.54 -12.19
C VAL A 203 -7.96 14.55 -12.36
N SER A 204 -8.66 14.00 -11.39
CA SER A 204 -10.11 14.08 -11.25
C SER A 204 -10.46 14.50 -9.84
N VAL A 205 -11.41 15.39 -9.68
CA VAL A 205 -11.91 15.89 -8.37
C VAL A 205 -13.42 15.76 -8.28
N PRO A 206 -13.97 15.52 -7.09
CA PRO A 206 -13.27 15.28 -5.82
C PRO A 206 -12.52 13.94 -5.81
N CYS A 207 -11.50 13.84 -4.94
CA CYS A 207 -10.73 12.63 -4.69
C CYS A 207 -11.35 11.84 -3.52
N TYR A 208 -10.89 10.60 -3.37
CA TYR A 208 -11.21 9.71 -2.24
C TYR A 208 -9.90 9.23 -1.59
N ASP A 209 -9.98 8.76 -0.33
CA ASP A 209 -8.87 8.09 0.32
C ASP A 209 -8.89 6.59 -0.06
N PRO A 210 -7.84 6.07 -0.71
CA PRO A 210 -7.79 4.66 -1.13
C PRO A 210 -7.68 3.67 0.04
N GLU A 211 -7.30 4.13 1.23
CA GLU A 211 -7.20 3.29 2.42
C GLU A 211 -8.45 3.37 3.31
N HIS A 212 -9.28 4.41 3.13
CA HIS A 212 -10.51 4.63 3.89
C HIS A 212 -11.71 4.82 2.95
N LEU A 213 -11.94 3.86 2.03
CA LEU A 213 -12.99 3.94 1.01
C LEU A 213 -14.39 4.12 1.60
N ALA A 214 -14.63 3.55 2.79
CA ALA A 214 -15.91 3.63 3.47
C ALA A 214 -16.35 5.08 3.74
N ASP A 215 -15.41 5.97 4.04
CA ASP A 215 -15.67 7.39 4.33
C ASP A 215 -16.20 8.14 3.10
N SER A 216 -15.85 7.64 1.91
CA SER A 216 -16.25 8.24 0.63
C SER A 216 -17.50 7.60 0.00
N LEU A 217 -17.99 6.45 0.52
CA LEU A 217 -19.13 5.73 -0.07
C LEU A 217 -20.44 6.52 -0.01
N GLN A 218 -20.62 7.34 1.01
CA GLN A 218 -21.81 8.17 1.23
C GLN A 218 -21.58 9.62 0.82
N ALA A 219 -20.38 9.95 0.29
CA ALA A 219 -20.05 11.31 -0.09
C ALA A 219 -20.82 11.75 -1.33
N GLU A 220 -21.36 12.97 -1.29
CA GLU A 220 -21.95 13.61 -2.45
C GLU A 220 -20.88 13.84 -3.55
N ASN A 221 -21.32 14.10 -4.78
CA ASN A 221 -20.46 14.38 -5.92
C ASN A 221 -19.60 13.23 -6.44
N SER A 222 -19.93 11.97 -6.10
CA SER A 222 -19.33 10.77 -6.69
C SER A 222 -17.79 10.81 -6.74
N PRO A 223 -17.11 10.75 -5.57
CA PRO A 223 -15.65 10.87 -5.50
C PRO A 223 -14.89 9.74 -6.20
N PHE A 224 -15.52 8.56 -6.40
CA PHE A 224 -14.90 7.44 -7.12
C PHE A 224 -14.94 7.58 -8.65
N LEU A 225 -15.69 8.57 -9.16
CA LEU A 225 -15.84 8.75 -10.60
C LEU A 225 -14.58 9.34 -11.23
N ASN A 226 -13.93 8.60 -12.12
CA ASN A 226 -12.88 9.17 -12.97
C ASN A 226 -13.50 10.05 -14.07
N ARG A 227 -13.55 11.34 -13.81
CA ARG A 227 -14.17 12.32 -14.73
C ARG A 227 -13.42 12.49 -16.02
N ALA A 228 -12.13 12.15 -16.06
CA ALA A 228 -11.36 12.17 -17.30
C ALA A 228 -11.81 11.12 -18.34
N LEU A 229 -12.53 10.08 -17.89
CA LEU A 229 -13.04 9.00 -18.72
C LEU A 229 -14.56 9.09 -18.99
N GLN A 230 -15.17 10.23 -18.62
CA GLN A 230 -16.61 10.44 -18.82
C GLN A 230 -16.88 11.22 -20.10
N SER A 231 -18.05 10.98 -20.68
CA SER A 231 -18.55 11.78 -21.82
C SER A 231 -19.24 13.04 -21.33
N TYR A 232 -18.93 14.16 -21.98
CA TYR A 232 -19.51 15.47 -21.67
C TYR A 232 -20.11 16.14 -22.92
N ALA A 233 -21.15 16.93 -22.72
CA ALA A 233 -21.70 17.81 -23.75
C ALA A 233 -20.83 19.08 -23.85
N VAL A 234 -19.77 19.04 -24.64
CA VAL A 234 -18.72 20.08 -24.68
C VAL A 234 -19.13 21.36 -25.43
N GLY A 235 -20.19 21.33 -26.25
CA GLY A 235 -20.68 22.52 -26.92
C GLY A 235 -19.61 23.19 -27.80
N SER A 236 -19.53 24.52 -27.71
CA SER A 236 -18.62 25.35 -28.52
C SER A 236 -17.14 25.14 -28.22
N VAL A 237 -16.79 24.53 -27.10
CA VAL A 237 -15.39 24.19 -26.75
C VAL A 237 -14.81 23.13 -27.70
N PHE A 238 -15.67 22.40 -28.44
CA PHE A 238 -15.25 21.43 -29.45
C PHE A 238 -14.85 22.05 -30.79
N LYS A 239 -15.12 23.35 -31.04
CA LYS A 239 -14.81 24.03 -32.31
C LYS A 239 -13.34 23.92 -32.73
N PRO A 240 -12.31 24.03 -31.87
CA PRO A 240 -10.92 23.87 -32.28
C PRO A 240 -10.59 22.48 -32.84
N VAL A 241 -11.41 21.45 -32.56
CA VAL A 241 -11.24 20.09 -33.11
C VAL A 241 -11.87 19.98 -34.50
N LEU A 242 -12.82 20.88 -34.83
CA LEU A 242 -13.54 20.91 -36.09
C LEU A 242 -12.94 21.87 -37.11
N ALA A 243 -11.98 22.70 -36.71
CA ALA A 243 -11.26 23.65 -37.53
C ALA A 243 -10.00 23.04 -38.15
#